data_b1b248623fa2221a791008f9a6375f3b
#
_entry.id   b1b248623fa2221a791008f9a6375f3b
#
_cell.length_a   1.000
_cell.length_b   1.000
_cell.length_c   1.000
_cell.angle_alpha   90.00
_cell.angle_beta   90.00
_cell.angle_gamma   90.00
#
_symmetry.space_group_name_H-M   'P 1'
#
loop_
_entity.id
_entity.type
_entity.pdbx_description
1 polymer ?
#
loop_
_entity_poly.entity_id
_entity_poly.type
_entity_poly.pdbx_seq_one_letter_code
_entity_poly.pdbx_strand_id
1 'polypeptide(L)'
;MGIATFAVVDLETTGNQLDYDEIIQIGITFVRQNQVIDTYHSMIRTDLEIPPFIQALTSIEEEMLVQAPYFNEVADDIYQLIKDCVFVAHNISFDLNFIKKAFEKCNIQFKPKRVMDTLELFKIAFPTDKSYQLSALAESHHIPLNNAHRADEDATTTAKLMIKAFEKFEQLHLDTQKQLYYLSKNLKYDLYHILFEMVRNYQTKPPNNQFEQFEQIIYRKQIDLKKPAVNFDGTLKDLYKNVTQSLNLTYRPQQLYLAEIILDQLMHSDKAMIEAPLGSGKSLAYLL
;
A
#
# COMPACT_ATOMS: atom_id res chain seq x y z
N MET A 1 8.11 12.32 -23.41
CA MET A 1 8.88 12.42 -22.15
C MET A 1 9.33 11.02 -21.76
N GLY A 2 10.59 10.87 -21.33
CA GLY A 2 11.13 9.55 -20.96
C GLY A 2 10.37 8.95 -19.77
N ILE A 3 10.31 7.63 -19.74
CA ILE A 3 9.73 6.86 -18.65
C ILE A 3 10.58 7.12 -17.41
N ALA A 4 9.96 7.64 -16.33
CA ALA A 4 10.65 7.94 -15.08
C ALA A 4 11.21 6.66 -14.45
N THR A 5 12.44 6.73 -13.96
CA THR A 5 13.02 5.72 -13.08
C THR A 5 12.81 6.18 -11.64
N PHE A 6 12.36 5.28 -10.79
CA PHE A 6 12.21 5.50 -9.36
C PHE A 6 13.39 4.86 -8.65
N ALA A 7 14.04 5.60 -7.76
CA ALA A 7 15.00 5.07 -6.81
C ALA A 7 14.31 4.96 -5.45
N VAL A 8 13.92 3.76 -5.08
CA VAL A 8 13.30 3.47 -3.79
C VAL A 8 14.41 3.23 -2.80
N VAL A 9 14.57 4.13 -1.85
CA VAL A 9 15.68 4.18 -0.90
C VAL A 9 15.18 3.86 0.48
N ASP A 10 15.96 3.10 1.22
CA ASP A 10 15.81 2.86 2.64
C ASP A 10 17.18 2.93 3.32
N LEU A 11 17.24 3.46 4.53
CA LEU A 11 18.45 3.70 5.28
C LEU A 11 18.36 3.12 6.68
N GLU A 12 19.45 2.46 7.13
CA GLU A 12 19.67 2.22 8.54
C GLU A 12 20.73 3.21 9.07
N THR A 13 20.53 3.65 10.30
CA THR A 13 21.35 4.71 10.92
C THR A 13 21.71 4.34 12.37
N THR A 14 22.72 5.02 12.95
CA THR A 14 23.05 4.87 14.36
C THR A 14 21.97 5.39 15.31
N GLY A 15 21.00 6.17 14.78
CA GLY A 15 19.89 6.73 15.52
C GLY A 15 19.05 7.67 14.67
N ASN A 16 18.25 8.53 15.32
CA ASN A 16 17.28 9.40 14.61
C ASN A 16 17.63 10.90 14.65
N GLN A 17 18.78 11.26 15.19
CA GLN A 17 19.20 12.65 15.33
C GLN A 17 20.11 13.05 14.19
N LEU A 18 19.57 13.79 13.21
CA LEU A 18 20.22 14.15 11.94
C LEU A 18 21.62 14.77 12.09
N ASP A 19 21.88 15.54 13.16
CA ASP A 19 23.17 16.22 13.36
C ASP A 19 24.21 15.34 14.08
N TYR A 20 23.79 14.24 14.68
CA TYR A 20 24.65 13.40 15.52
C TYR A 20 24.78 11.97 14.99
N ASP A 21 23.75 11.47 14.33
CA ASP A 21 23.71 10.09 13.84
C ASP A 21 24.19 9.99 12.38
N GLU A 22 24.63 8.80 12.01
CA GLU A 22 25.18 8.52 10.69
C GLU A 22 24.50 7.31 10.06
N ILE A 23 24.54 7.26 8.71
CA ILE A 23 24.06 6.12 7.94
C ILE A 23 25.02 4.95 8.14
N ILE A 24 24.50 3.76 8.45
CA ILE A 24 25.25 2.51 8.58
C ILE A 24 24.88 1.48 7.53
N GLN A 25 23.73 1.62 6.86
CA GLN A 25 23.37 0.83 5.69
C GLN A 25 22.54 1.66 4.73
N ILE A 26 22.70 1.44 3.45
CA ILE A 26 21.86 2.00 2.39
C ILE A 26 21.38 0.89 1.48
N GLY A 27 20.08 0.87 1.21
CA GLY A 27 19.43 0.02 0.21
C GLY A 27 18.73 0.88 -0.84
N ILE A 28 18.89 0.55 -2.11
CA ILE A 28 18.23 1.24 -3.22
C ILE A 28 17.68 0.20 -4.19
N THR A 29 16.39 0.28 -4.48
CA THR A 29 15.76 -0.54 -5.52
C THR A 29 15.26 0.35 -6.64
N PHE A 30 15.74 0.08 -7.87
CA PHE A 30 15.36 0.86 -9.05
C PHE A 30 14.16 0.23 -9.73
N VAL A 31 13.13 1.07 -9.95
CA VAL A 31 11.89 0.65 -10.61
C VAL A 31 11.66 1.49 -11.87
N ARG A 32 11.32 0.79 -12.97
CA ARG A 32 10.91 1.41 -14.23
C ARG A 32 9.82 0.58 -14.88
N GLN A 33 8.75 1.21 -15.38
CA GLN A 33 7.63 0.52 -16.03
C GLN A 33 7.00 -0.59 -15.17
N ASN A 34 6.81 -0.33 -13.88
CA ASN A 34 6.32 -1.30 -12.90
C ASN A 34 7.17 -2.59 -12.80
N GLN A 35 8.45 -2.50 -13.07
CA GLN A 35 9.39 -3.59 -12.92
C GLN A 35 10.62 -3.13 -12.13
N VAL A 36 11.09 -3.97 -11.24
CA VAL A 36 12.40 -3.81 -10.61
C VAL A 36 13.45 -4.09 -11.68
N ILE A 37 14.34 -3.12 -11.93
CA ILE A 37 15.34 -3.21 -12.98
C ILE A 37 16.76 -3.39 -12.43
N ASP A 38 16.99 -2.93 -11.21
CA ASP A 38 18.30 -3.02 -10.55
C ASP A 38 18.18 -2.81 -9.05
N THR A 39 19.21 -3.19 -8.29
CA THR A 39 19.34 -2.94 -6.87
C THR A 39 20.76 -2.53 -6.52
N TYR A 40 20.91 -1.67 -5.55
CA TYR A 40 22.20 -1.29 -4.95
C TYR A 40 22.07 -1.42 -3.43
N HIS A 41 23.10 -1.94 -2.77
CA HIS A 41 23.18 -1.87 -1.32
C HIS A 41 24.64 -1.74 -0.88
N SER A 42 24.83 -1.07 0.25
CA SER A 42 26.14 -1.00 0.91
C SER A 42 25.96 -0.88 2.42
N MET A 43 26.75 -1.61 3.18
CA MET A 43 27.09 -1.24 4.54
C MET A 43 27.96 0.01 4.49
N ILE A 44 27.83 0.90 5.48
CA ILE A 44 28.55 2.15 5.58
C ILE A 44 29.28 2.17 6.92
N ARG A 45 30.58 2.36 6.87
CA ARG A 45 31.41 2.48 8.07
C ARG A 45 31.15 3.81 8.77
N THR A 46 31.07 3.74 10.08
CA THR A 46 31.04 4.90 10.98
C THR A 46 32.07 4.74 12.11
N ASP A 47 32.51 5.85 12.67
CA ASP A 47 33.33 5.86 13.88
C ASP A 47 32.47 6.04 15.15
N LEU A 48 31.15 6.14 15.01
CA LEU A 48 30.21 6.19 16.10
C LEU A 48 29.92 4.78 16.64
N GLU A 49 29.73 4.66 17.93
CA GLU A 49 29.22 3.45 18.58
C GLU A 49 27.78 3.21 18.11
N ILE A 50 27.45 1.96 17.73
CA ILE A 50 26.07 1.59 17.40
C ILE A 50 25.32 1.27 18.67
N PRO A 51 24.28 2.04 19.05
CA PRO A 51 23.52 1.77 20.28
C PRO A 51 22.92 0.35 20.29
N PRO A 52 22.92 -0.35 21.44
CA PRO A 52 22.45 -1.74 21.51
C PRO A 52 21.04 -1.95 20.97
N PHE A 53 20.15 -0.95 21.11
CA PHE A 53 18.80 -1.06 20.57
C PHE A 53 18.77 -0.98 19.05
N ILE A 54 19.69 -0.25 18.40
CA ILE A 54 19.85 -0.23 16.93
C ILE A 54 20.41 -1.56 16.44
N GLN A 55 21.44 -2.10 17.13
CA GLN A 55 21.96 -3.43 16.82
C GLN A 55 20.87 -4.51 16.90
N ALA A 56 20.03 -4.47 17.95
CA ALA A 56 18.92 -5.40 18.12
C ALA A 56 17.82 -5.21 17.04
N LEU A 57 17.59 -3.97 16.60
CA LEU A 57 16.57 -3.64 15.61
C LEU A 57 17.00 -4.05 14.19
N THR A 58 18.23 -3.68 13.79
CA THR A 58 18.73 -3.83 12.41
C THR A 58 19.53 -5.12 12.21
N SER A 59 19.94 -5.78 13.30
CA SER A 59 20.90 -6.89 13.31
C SER A 59 22.27 -6.50 12.71
N ILE A 60 22.61 -5.21 12.72
CA ILE A 60 23.90 -4.70 12.28
C ILE A 60 24.81 -4.56 13.48
N GLU A 61 25.90 -5.31 13.49
CA GLU A 61 26.94 -5.27 14.53
C GLU A 61 28.16 -4.46 14.03
N GLU A 62 28.92 -3.87 14.95
CA GLU A 62 30.09 -3.04 14.60
C GLU A 62 31.10 -3.78 13.74
N GLU A 63 31.31 -5.08 14.01
CA GLU A 63 32.22 -5.94 13.25
C GLU A 63 31.87 -6.02 11.76
N MET A 64 30.58 -5.92 11.42
CA MET A 64 30.10 -5.93 10.05
C MET A 64 30.52 -4.67 9.28
N LEU A 65 30.76 -3.57 9.99
CA LEU A 65 31.11 -2.28 9.40
C LEU A 65 32.63 -2.08 9.23
N VAL A 66 33.46 -2.90 9.88
CA VAL A 66 34.93 -2.73 9.89
C VAL A 66 35.54 -2.69 8.48
N GLN A 67 35.01 -3.51 7.55
CA GLN A 67 35.47 -3.58 6.17
C GLN A 67 34.60 -2.81 5.18
N ALA A 68 33.55 -2.15 5.68
CA ALA A 68 32.65 -1.34 4.86
C ALA A 68 33.32 0.00 4.47
N PRO A 69 32.99 0.57 3.32
CA PRO A 69 33.45 1.91 2.96
C PRO A 69 32.81 2.97 3.85
N TYR A 70 33.51 4.07 4.06
CA TYR A 70 32.88 5.29 4.56
C TYR A 70 31.96 5.89 3.51
N PHE A 71 30.93 6.65 3.95
CA PHE A 71 29.98 7.25 3.02
C PHE A 71 30.66 8.13 1.93
N ASN A 72 31.70 8.87 2.27
CA ASN A 72 32.42 9.70 1.32
C ASN A 72 33.13 8.90 0.19
N GLU A 73 33.45 7.62 0.42
CA GLU A 73 34.08 6.76 -0.58
C GLU A 73 33.07 6.26 -1.63
N VAL A 74 31.76 6.20 -1.27
CA VAL A 74 30.70 5.73 -2.17
C VAL A 74 29.72 6.85 -2.57
N ALA A 75 29.90 8.06 -2.05
CA ALA A 75 28.96 9.16 -2.24
C ALA A 75 28.77 9.53 -3.71
N ASP A 76 29.86 9.62 -4.50
CA ASP A 76 29.77 9.96 -5.92
C ASP A 76 29.02 8.88 -6.71
N ASP A 77 29.29 7.61 -6.44
CA ASP A 77 28.60 6.51 -7.11
C ASP A 77 27.11 6.52 -6.79
N ILE A 78 26.74 6.65 -5.51
CA ILE A 78 25.33 6.73 -5.09
C ILE A 78 24.67 7.96 -5.74
N TYR A 79 25.34 9.10 -5.75
CA TYR A 79 24.80 10.32 -6.39
C TYR A 79 24.51 10.10 -7.87
N GLN A 80 25.47 9.50 -8.62
CA GLN A 80 25.27 9.22 -10.05
C GLN A 80 24.11 8.29 -10.32
N LEU A 81 23.87 7.30 -9.44
CA LEU A 81 22.77 6.35 -9.55
C LEU A 81 21.39 7.02 -9.36
N ILE A 82 21.26 7.99 -8.42
CA ILE A 82 19.95 8.51 -8.01
C ILE A 82 19.63 9.93 -8.51
N LYS A 83 20.60 10.70 -8.98
CA LYS A 83 20.44 12.14 -9.34
C LYS A 83 19.33 12.43 -10.35
N ASP A 84 19.08 11.51 -11.27
CA ASP A 84 18.09 11.64 -12.35
C ASP A 84 16.80 10.84 -12.09
N CYS A 85 16.71 10.15 -10.95
CA CYS A 85 15.55 9.37 -10.54
C CYS A 85 14.53 10.21 -9.78
N VAL A 86 13.31 9.70 -9.69
CA VAL A 86 12.35 10.10 -8.65
C VAL A 86 12.83 9.46 -7.36
N PHE A 87 13.16 10.27 -6.37
CA PHE A 87 13.57 9.77 -5.05
C PHE A 87 12.33 9.31 -4.27
N VAL A 88 12.32 8.08 -3.83
CA VAL A 88 11.19 7.46 -3.15
C VAL A 88 11.65 6.82 -1.85
N ALA A 89 10.87 6.97 -0.78
CA ALA A 89 11.07 6.23 0.45
C ALA A 89 9.73 6.01 1.18
N HIS A 90 9.72 5.14 2.17
CA HIS A 90 8.56 4.93 3.04
C HIS A 90 8.66 5.82 4.28
N ASN A 91 7.80 6.83 4.39
CA ASN A 91 7.96 7.94 5.34
C ASN A 91 9.21 8.78 5.04
N ILE A 92 9.29 9.24 3.83
CA ILE A 92 10.45 9.81 3.12
C ILE A 92 11.23 10.88 3.89
N SER A 93 10.63 11.57 4.86
CA SER A 93 11.28 12.68 5.57
C SER A 93 12.56 12.24 6.29
N PHE A 94 12.61 11.02 6.78
CA PHE A 94 13.78 10.45 7.44
C PHE A 94 14.91 10.24 6.42
N ASP A 95 14.71 9.37 5.46
CA ASP A 95 15.72 8.97 4.49
C ASP A 95 16.24 10.16 3.67
N LEU A 96 15.32 11.01 3.21
CA LEU A 96 15.69 12.18 2.41
C LEU A 96 16.57 13.17 3.18
N ASN A 97 16.31 13.37 4.47
CA ASN A 97 17.10 14.27 5.28
C ASN A 97 18.49 13.68 5.59
N PHE A 98 18.56 12.41 5.98
CA PHE A 98 19.82 11.74 6.26
C PHE A 98 20.72 11.68 5.02
N ILE A 99 20.21 11.29 3.87
CA ILE A 99 21.01 11.20 2.65
C ILE A 99 21.47 12.58 2.16
N LYS A 100 20.62 13.61 2.27
CA LYS A 100 21.02 15.00 1.97
C LYS A 100 22.15 15.46 2.85
N LYS A 101 22.07 15.20 4.15
CA LYS A 101 23.11 15.56 5.13
C LYS A 101 24.42 14.82 4.86
N ALA A 102 24.33 13.53 4.53
CA ALA A 102 25.51 12.73 4.20
C ALA A 102 26.21 13.25 2.93
N PHE A 103 25.45 13.60 1.89
CA PHE A 103 26.00 14.22 0.67
C PHE A 103 26.57 15.60 0.95
N GLU A 104 25.92 16.43 1.79
CA GLU A 104 26.42 17.76 2.18
C GLU A 104 27.80 17.67 2.85
N LYS A 105 28.00 16.67 3.75
CA LYS A 105 29.32 16.38 4.35
C LYS A 105 30.40 16.05 3.31
N CYS A 106 29.98 15.54 2.14
CA CYS A 106 30.87 15.24 1.00
C CYS A 106 30.96 16.38 -0.03
N ASN A 107 30.45 17.58 0.28
CA ASN A 107 30.34 18.73 -0.64
C ASN A 107 29.49 18.45 -1.90
N ILE A 108 28.58 17.48 -1.86
CA ILE A 108 27.64 17.17 -2.92
C ILE A 108 26.28 17.79 -2.59
N GLN A 109 25.78 18.66 -3.48
CA GLN A 109 24.45 19.23 -3.31
C GLN A 109 23.40 18.33 -3.94
N PHE A 110 22.77 17.46 -3.15
CA PHE A 110 21.70 16.58 -3.63
C PHE A 110 20.35 17.28 -3.61
N LYS A 111 19.81 17.55 -4.79
CA LYS A 111 18.47 18.11 -5.01
C LYS A 111 17.70 17.22 -5.98
N PRO A 112 16.99 16.18 -5.50
CA PRO A 112 16.19 15.35 -6.37
C PRO A 112 15.15 16.19 -7.13
N LYS A 113 14.96 15.91 -8.41
CA LYS A 113 13.99 16.61 -9.27
C LYS A 113 12.57 16.41 -8.82
N ARG A 114 12.28 15.24 -8.28
CA ARG A 114 10.97 14.84 -7.71
C ARG A 114 11.20 13.92 -6.53
N VAL A 115 10.30 13.99 -5.58
CA VAL A 115 10.28 13.14 -4.38
C VAL A 115 8.89 12.55 -4.19
N MET A 116 8.80 11.32 -3.75
CA MET A 116 7.53 10.65 -3.49
C MET A 116 7.58 9.86 -2.19
N ASP A 117 6.64 10.13 -1.31
CA ASP A 117 6.41 9.33 -0.11
C ASP A 117 5.45 8.17 -0.43
N THR A 118 5.90 6.94 -0.24
CA THR A 118 5.03 5.78 -0.45
C THR A 118 3.91 5.70 0.58
N LEU A 119 4.05 6.32 1.75
CA LEU A 119 2.99 6.41 2.74
C LEU A 119 1.77 7.18 2.21
N GLU A 120 2.00 8.27 1.44
CA GLU A 120 0.91 9.01 0.76
C GLU A 120 0.24 8.13 -0.31
N LEU A 121 1.04 7.43 -1.13
CA LEU A 121 0.55 6.54 -2.18
C LEU A 121 -0.25 5.37 -1.60
N PHE A 122 0.24 4.74 -0.52
CA PHE A 122 -0.41 3.56 0.05
C PHE A 122 -1.75 3.90 0.71
N LYS A 123 -1.88 5.08 1.34
CA LYS A 123 -3.17 5.57 1.85
C LYS A 123 -4.21 5.76 0.75
N ILE A 124 -3.79 6.10 -0.46
CA ILE A 124 -4.69 6.21 -1.62
C ILE A 124 -5.02 4.84 -2.20
N ALA A 125 -4.02 3.98 -2.38
CA ALA A 125 -4.18 2.69 -3.04
C ALA A 125 -4.80 1.62 -2.13
N PHE A 126 -4.52 1.68 -0.83
CA PHE A 126 -4.92 0.68 0.16
C PHE A 126 -5.70 1.31 1.33
N PRO A 127 -6.82 2.01 1.07
CA PRO A 127 -7.53 2.80 2.10
C PRO A 127 -8.18 1.96 3.21
N THR A 128 -8.24 0.65 3.04
CA THR A 128 -8.84 -0.29 4.01
C THR A 128 -7.83 -0.98 4.91
N ASP A 129 -6.53 -0.76 4.68
CA ASP A 129 -5.49 -1.37 5.49
C ASP A 129 -5.46 -0.74 6.90
N LYS A 130 -5.31 -1.58 7.90
CA LYS A 130 -5.37 -1.17 9.32
C LYS A 130 -4.09 -0.46 9.78
N SER A 131 -2.98 -0.72 9.13
CA SER A 131 -1.66 -0.17 9.42
C SER A 131 -0.91 0.11 8.14
N TYR A 132 -0.13 1.19 8.16
CA TYR A 132 0.77 1.56 7.06
C TYR A 132 2.24 1.37 7.42
N GLN A 133 2.54 0.60 8.45
CA GLN A 133 3.90 0.12 8.70
C GLN A 133 4.30 -0.86 7.58
N LEU A 134 5.55 -0.81 7.15
CA LEU A 134 6.02 -1.59 5.99
C LEU A 134 5.79 -3.10 6.17
N SER A 135 6.10 -3.63 7.34
CA SER A 135 5.88 -5.06 7.67
C SER A 135 4.41 -5.46 7.62
N ALA A 136 3.51 -4.63 8.16
CA ALA A 136 2.08 -4.90 8.15
C ALA A 136 1.50 -4.85 6.72
N LEU A 137 1.97 -3.90 5.88
CA LEU A 137 1.59 -3.82 4.48
C LEU A 137 2.12 -5.03 3.69
N ALA A 138 3.37 -5.43 3.92
CA ALA A 138 3.97 -6.59 3.27
C ALA A 138 3.16 -7.86 3.56
N GLU A 139 2.79 -8.10 4.82
CA GLU A 139 1.93 -9.21 5.23
C GLU A 139 0.55 -9.14 4.58
N SER A 140 -0.14 -7.99 4.69
CA SER A 140 -1.48 -7.75 4.14
C SER A 140 -1.55 -7.98 2.62
N HIS A 141 -0.47 -7.64 1.93
CA HIS A 141 -0.37 -7.76 0.48
C HIS A 141 0.42 -8.98 -0.01
N HIS A 142 0.76 -9.92 0.89
CA HIS A 142 1.48 -11.16 0.57
C HIS A 142 2.82 -10.93 -0.15
N ILE A 143 3.56 -9.93 0.30
CA ILE A 143 4.93 -9.66 -0.16
C ILE A 143 5.89 -10.23 0.89
N PRO A 144 6.77 -11.17 0.52
CA PRO A 144 7.75 -11.71 1.46
C PRO A 144 8.67 -10.60 1.99
N LEU A 145 8.81 -10.52 3.31
CA LEU A 145 9.77 -9.70 4.03
C LEU A 145 10.43 -10.61 5.06
N ASN A 146 11.61 -11.13 4.71
CA ASN A 146 12.28 -12.15 5.53
C ASN A 146 13.07 -11.53 6.69
N ASN A 147 13.72 -10.40 6.45
CA ASN A 147 14.55 -9.69 7.42
C ASN A 147 14.15 -8.21 7.43
N ALA A 148 13.08 -7.89 8.17
CA ALA A 148 12.70 -6.49 8.41
C ALA A 148 13.86 -5.73 9.08
N HIS A 149 13.97 -4.43 8.83
CA HIS A 149 15.05 -3.56 9.30
C HIS A 149 16.42 -3.91 8.69
N ARG A 150 16.38 -4.29 7.42
CA ARG A 150 17.53 -4.31 6.53
C ARG A 150 17.22 -3.44 5.33
N ALA A 151 18.00 -2.40 5.12
CA ALA A 151 17.74 -1.39 4.10
C ALA A 151 17.56 -1.98 2.69
N ASP A 152 18.30 -3.03 2.33
CA ASP A 152 18.19 -3.69 1.02
C ASP A 152 16.84 -4.42 0.84
N GLU A 153 16.36 -5.12 1.88
CA GLU A 153 15.08 -5.82 1.84
C GLU A 153 13.90 -4.86 1.97
N ASP A 154 14.01 -3.83 2.82
CA ASP A 154 12.96 -2.85 3.05
C ASP A 154 12.77 -1.94 1.81
N ALA A 155 13.85 -1.52 1.14
CA ALA A 155 13.77 -0.84 -0.16
C ALA A 155 13.10 -1.71 -1.23
N THR A 156 13.46 -3.01 -1.29
CA THR A 156 12.87 -3.95 -2.26
C THR A 156 11.39 -4.22 -1.97
N THR A 157 11.03 -4.37 -0.70
CA THR A 157 9.65 -4.56 -0.27
C THR A 157 8.80 -3.33 -0.56
N THR A 158 9.32 -2.14 -0.25
CA THR A 158 8.69 -0.85 -0.57
C THR A 158 8.48 -0.70 -2.08
N ALA A 159 9.46 -1.07 -2.89
CA ALA A 159 9.35 -1.05 -4.35
C ALA A 159 8.25 -1.98 -4.88
N LYS A 160 8.15 -3.20 -4.36
CA LYS A 160 7.09 -4.16 -4.75
C LYS A 160 5.71 -3.67 -4.34
N LEU A 161 5.56 -3.10 -3.14
CA LEU A 161 4.30 -2.49 -2.68
C LEU A 161 3.93 -1.28 -3.55
N MET A 162 4.90 -0.44 -3.92
CA MET A 162 4.71 0.70 -4.80
C MET A 162 4.20 0.25 -6.18
N ILE A 163 4.79 -0.77 -6.78
CA ILE A 163 4.35 -1.35 -8.06
C ILE A 163 2.89 -1.80 -7.94
N LYS A 164 2.57 -2.57 -6.90
CA LYS A 164 1.21 -3.05 -6.63
C LYS A 164 0.20 -1.90 -6.43
N ALA A 165 0.61 -0.81 -5.78
CA ALA A 165 -0.21 0.37 -5.61
C ALA A 165 -0.47 1.09 -6.94
N PHE A 166 0.53 1.20 -7.81
CA PHE A 166 0.36 1.76 -9.15
C PHE A 166 -0.55 0.89 -10.02
N GLU A 167 -0.38 -0.43 -10.01
CA GLU A 167 -1.27 -1.36 -10.72
C GLU A 167 -2.72 -1.22 -10.24
N LYS A 168 -2.93 -1.10 -8.92
CA LYS A 168 -4.26 -0.90 -8.36
C LYS A 168 -4.86 0.44 -8.77
N PHE A 169 -4.07 1.51 -8.78
CA PHE A 169 -4.50 2.82 -9.27
C PHE A 169 -4.88 2.76 -10.76
N GLU A 170 -4.09 2.09 -11.60
CA GLU A 170 -4.38 1.92 -13.03
C GLU A 170 -5.66 1.11 -13.32
N GLN A 171 -6.07 0.25 -12.39
CA GLN A 171 -7.31 -0.52 -12.50
C GLN A 171 -8.56 0.29 -12.17
N LEU A 172 -8.44 1.46 -11.55
CA LEU A 172 -9.58 2.33 -11.25
C LEU A 172 -10.17 2.92 -12.52
N HIS A 173 -11.46 3.30 -12.45
CA HIS A 173 -12.09 4.05 -13.52
C HIS A 173 -11.37 5.40 -13.74
N LEU A 174 -11.29 5.86 -14.99
CA LEU A 174 -10.55 7.07 -15.36
C LEU A 174 -10.98 8.31 -14.55
N ASP A 175 -12.28 8.49 -14.30
CA ASP A 175 -12.74 9.65 -13.55
C ASP A 175 -12.36 9.56 -12.06
N THR A 176 -12.31 8.35 -11.50
CA THR A 176 -11.76 8.13 -10.15
C THR A 176 -10.27 8.47 -10.10
N GLN A 177 -9.49 8.02 -11.10
CA GLN A 177 -8.07 8.37 -11.21
C GLN A 177 -7.87 9.89 -11.31
N LYS A 178 -8.70 10.60 -12.12
CA LYS A 178 -8.66 12.06 -12.23
C LYS A 178 -8.97 12.74 -10.89
N GLN A 179 -10.01 12.29 -10.17
CA GLN A 179 -10.36 12.84 -8.87
C GLN A 179 -9.23 12.66 -7.85
N LEU A 180 -8.64 11.46 -7.76
CA LEU A 180 -7.50 11.17 -6.90
C LEU A 180 -6.28 12.03 -7.27
N TYR A 181 -6.00 12.19 -8.55
CA TYR A 181 -4.96 13.11 -9.03
C TYR A 181 -5.22 14.55 -8.57
N TYR A 182 -6.46 15.06 -8.73
CA TYR A 182 -6.78 16.43 -8.28
C TYR A 182 -6.63 16.60 -6.77
N LEU A 183 -7.05 15.62 -5.97
CA LEU A 183 -6.90 15.65 -4.52
C LEU A 183 -5.43 15.57 -4.09
N SER A 184 -4.61 14.80 -4.82
CA SER A 184 -3.19 14.63 -4.50
C SER A 184 -2.35 15.90 -4.64
N LYS A 185 -2.87 16.96 -5.30
CA LYS A 185 -2.21 18.28 -5.36
C LYS A 185 -2.03 18.94 -3.98
N ASN A 186 -2.81 18.52 -2.99
CA ASN A 186 -2.73 19.03 -1.62
C ASN A 186 -1.78 18.19 -0.74
N LEU A 187 -1.15 17.16 -1.26
CA LEU A 187 -0.15 16.36 -0.57
C LEU A 187 1.18 17.11 -0.49
N LYS A 188 2.04 16.67 0.41
CA LYS A 188 3.29 17.37 0.71
C LYS A 188 4.35 17.21 -0.38
N TYR A 189 4.35 16.04 -1.06
CA TYR A 189 5.37 15.65 -2.02
C TYR A 189 4.83 15.57 -3.45
N ASP A 190 5.64 15.09 -4.39
CA ASP A 190 5.37 15.17 -5.82
C ASP A 190 4.48 14.05 -6.38
N LEU A 191 3.77 13.31 -5.52
CA LEU A 191 2.91 12.20 -5.94
C LEU A 191 1.92 12.64 -7.04
N TYR A 192 1.40 13.86 -6.97
CA TYR A 192 0.46 14.36 -7.97
C TYR A 192 1.04 14.41 -9.39
N HIS A 193 2.33 14.67 -9.55
CA HIS A 193 2.98 14.65 -10.85
C HIS A 193 3.01 13.25 -11.45
N ILE A 194 3.22 12.24 -10.60
CA ILE A 194 3.26 10.83 -10.98
C ILE A 194 1.86 10.36 -11.38
N LEU A 195 0.86 10.65 -10.56
CA LEU A 195 -0.54 10.32 -10.86
C LEU A 195 -1.03 11.04 -12.12
N PHE A 196 -0.59 12.28 -12.38
CA PHE A 196 -0.90 12.99 -13.63
C PHE A 196 -0.37 12.24 -14.86
N GLU A 197 0.89 11.80 -14.83
CA GLU A 197 1.47 11.03 -15.94
C GLU A 197 0.73 9.70 -16.15
N MET A 198 0.32 9.03 -15.06
CA MET A 198 -0.47 7.80 -15.14
C MET A 198 -1.85 8.05 -15.76
N VAL A 199 -2.58 9.09 -15.32
CA VAL A 199 -3.88 9.47 -15.89
C VAL A 199 -3.75 9.83 -17.37
N ARG A 200 -2.72 10.59 -17.74
CA ARG A 200 -2.45 10.95 -19.14
C ARG A 200 -2.21 9.72 -20.02
N ASN A 201 -1.45 8.76 -19.53
CA ASN A 201 -1.16 7.52 -20.25
C ASN A 201 -2.40 6.62 -20.36
N TYR A 202 -3.32 6.67 -19.40
CA TYR A 202 -4.58 5.93 -19.44
C TYR A 202 -5.47 6.35 -20.61
N GLN A 203 -5.48 7.64 -20.99
CA GLN A 203 -6.29 8.14 -22.10
C GLN A 203 -5.94 7.49 -23.44
N THR A 204 -4.79 6.86 -23.56
CA THR A 204 -4.36 6.11 -24.75
C THR A 204 -4.72 4.62 -24.69
N LYS A 205 -5.22 4.12 -23.54
CA LYS A 205 -5.65 2.72 -23.35
C LYS A 205 -7.14 2.57 -23.70
N PRO A 206 -7.58 1.39 -24.18
CA PRO A 206 -9.01 1.15 -24.40
C PRO A 206 -9.78 1.26 -23.07
N PRO A 207 -11.05 1.71 -23.11
CA PRO A 207 -11.85 1.89 -21.92
C PRO A 207 -11.98 0.59 -21.13
N ASN A 208 -11.83 0.68 -19.82
CA ASN A 208 -12.00 -0.47 -18.93
C ASN A 208 -13.49 -0.79 -18.79
N ASN A 209 -13.96 -1.81 -19.51
CA ASN A 209 -15.36 -2.23 -19.53
C ASN A 209 -15.88 -2.85 -18.22
N GLN A 210 -15.04 -2.88 -17.17
CA GLN A 210 -15.43 -3.44 -15.86
C GLN A 210 -16.25 -2.48 -14.99
N PHE A 211 -16.39 -1.21 -15.42
CA PHE A 211 -17.13 -0.20 -14.67
C PHE A 211 -18.32 0.31 -15.44
N GLU A 212 -19.35 0.70 -14.72
CA GLU A 212 -20.51 1.46 -15.20
C GLU A 212 -20.64 2.73 -14.38
N GLN A 213 -21.27 3.74 -14.96
CA GLN A 213 -21.56 5.00 -14.29
C GLN A 213 -23.06 5.22 -14.26
N PHE A 214 -23.56 5.54 -13.06
CA PHE A 214 -24.92 6.03 -12.89
C PHE A 214 -24.84 7.40 -12.20
N GLU A 215 -25.23 8.45 -12.91
CA GLU A 215 -25.04 9.86 -12.49
C GLU A 215 -23.58 10.15 -12.13
N GLN A 216 -23.29 10.47 -10.85
CA GLN A 216 -21.93 10.72 -10.35
C GLN A 216 -21.31 9.50 -9.68
N ILE A 217 -22.02 8.36 -9.64
CA ILE A 217 -21.56 7.13 -8.99
C ILE A 217 -20.96 6.20 -10.04
N ILE A 218 -19.70 5.86 -9.83
CA ILE A 218 -18.99 4.86 -10.62
C ILE A 218 -18.97 3.56 -9.82
N TYR A 219 -19.50 2.49 -10.40
CA TYR A 219 -19.52 1.18 -9.76
C TYR A 219 -18.95 0.11 -10.68
N ARG A 220 -18.37 -0.91 -10.08
CA ARG A 220 -17.87 -2.05 -10.84
C ARG A 220 -19.06 -2.86 -11.36
N LYS A 221 -19.04 -3.22 -12.64
CA LYS A 221 -20.01 -4.17 -13.18
C LYS A 221 -20.02 -5.42 -12.32
N GLN A 222 -21.22 -5.88 -12.01
CA GLN A 222 -21.37 -7.12 -11.26
C GLN A 222 -20.66 -8.23 -12.04
N ILE A 223 -19.61 -8.77 -11.49
CA ILE A 223 -19.07 -10.01 -12.00
C ILE A 223 -20.20 -11.01 -11.79
N ASP A 224 -20.62 -11.71 -12.85
CA ASP A 224 -21.48 -12.90 -12.69
C ASP A 224 -20.74 -13.86 -11.75
N LEU A 225 -20.93 -13.65 -10.46
CA LEU A 225 -20.60 -14.65 -9.49
C LEU A 225 -21.46 -15.85 -9.92
N LYS A 226 -20.86 -16.87 -10.54
CA LYS A 226 -21.50 -18.18 -10.66
C LYS A 226 -21.91 -18.52 -9.25
N LYS A 227 -23.18 -18.23 -8.93
CA LYS A 227 -23.73 -18.60 -7.63
C LYS A 227 -23.53 -20.10 -7.57
N PRO A 228 -22.77 -20.65 -6.64
CA PRO A 228 -22.83 -22.08 -6.44
C PRO A 228 -24.32 -22.35 -6.21
N ALA A 229 -24.89 -23.23 -7.00
CA ALA A 229 -26.25 -23.69 -6.78
C ALA A 229 -26.21 -24.46 -5.44
N VAL A 230 -26.44 -23.74 -4.35
CA VAL A 230 -26.66 -24.37 -3.05
C VAL A 230 -28.11 -24.84 -3.11
N ASN A 231 -28.32 -26.07 -3.53
CA ASN A 231 -29.62 -26.74 -3.39
C ASN A 231 -29.80 -27.02 -1.90
N PHE A 232 -30.61 -26.22 -1.26
CA PHE A 232 -31.05 -26.48 0.10
C PHE A 232 -32.42 -27.20 0.02
N ASP A 233 -32.46 -28.48 0.34
CA ASP A 233 -33.67 -29.29 0.37
C ASP A 233 -34.35 -29.14 1.75
N GLY A 234 -34.82 -27.94 2.08
CA GLY A 234 -35.45 -27.65 3.36
C GLY A 234 -36.28 -26.37 3.34
N THR A 235 -37.00 -26.13 4.43
CA THR A 235 -37.76 -24.89 4.61
C THR A 235 -36.84 -23.77 5.08
N LEU A 236 -37.24 -22.48 4.87
CA LEU A 236 -36.52 -21.31 5.42
C LEU A 236 -36.32 -21.44 6.95
N LYS A 237 -37.29 -22.07 7.64
CA LYS A 237 -37.20 -22.35 9.07
C LYS A 237 -36.09 -23.36 9.41
N ASP A 238 -35.87 -24.38 8.57
CA ASP A 238 -34.82 -25.35 8.77
C ASP A 238 -33.45 -24.73 8.50
N LEU A 239 -33.36 -23.90 7.45
CA LEU A 239 -32.15 -23.12 7.16
C LEU A 239 -31.81 -22.18 8.33
N TYR A 240 -32.79 -21.44 8.85
CA TYR A 240 -32.58 -20.52 9.96
C TYR A 240 -32.10 -21.24 11.23
N LYS A 241 -32.70 -22.43 11.54
CA LYS A 241 -32.23 -23.26 12.66
C LYS A 241 -30.79 -23.72 12.48
N ASN A 242 -30.44 -24.22 11.31
CA ASN A 242 -29.10 -24.73 11.02
C ASN A 242 -28.07 -23.61 11.12
N VAL A 243 -28.35 -22.42 10.57
CA VAL A 243 -27.47 -21.25 10.62
C VAL A 243 -27.30 -20.74 12.07
N THR A 244 -28.40 -20.60 12.82
CA THR A 244 -28.33 -20.14 14.22
C THR A 244 -27.56 -21.13 15.10
N GLN A 245 -27.72 -22.44 14.90
CA GLN A 245 -26.97 -23.46 15.62
C GLN A 245 -25.48 -23.46 15.25
N SER A 246 -25.13 -23.38 13.97
CA SER A 246 -23.75 -23.40 13.50
C SER A 246 -22.95 -22.15 13.94
N LEU A 247 -23.63 -21.01 14.05
CA LEU A 247 -23.04 -19.74 14.51
C LEU A 247 -23.19 -19.50 16.02
N ASN A 248 -23.74 -20.48 16.77
CA ASN A 248 -24.02 -20.38 18.20
C ASN A 248 -24.84 -19.11 18.56
N LEU A 249 -25.85 -18.82 17.73
CA LEU A 249 -26.75 -17.67 17.92
C LEU A 249 -28.05 -18.12 18.57
N THR A 250 -28.67 -17.20 19.33
CA THR A 250 -29.99 -17.44 19.91
C THR A 250 -31.06 -17.43 18.83
N TYR A 251 -31.90 -18.49 18.79
CA TYR A 251 -33.07 -18.54 17.92
C TYR A 251 -34.07 -17.45 18.30
N ARG A 252 -34.46 -16.60 17.33
CA ARG A 252 -35.42 -15.49 17.53
C ARG A 252 -36.55 -15.60 16.51
N PRO A 253 -37.78 -15.94 16.93
CA PRO A 253 -38.90 -16.10 16.01
C PRO A 253 -39.19 -14.87 15.13
N GLN A 254 -38.93 -13.68 15.66
CA GLN A 254 -39.10 -12.41 14.92
C GLN A 254 -38.16 -12.26 13.73
N GLN A 255 -36.94 -12.83 13.84
CA GLN A 255 -35.99 -12.86 12.72
C GLN A 255 -36.46 -13.82 11.61
N LEU A 256 -36.97 -15.00 11.98
CA LEU A 256 -37.54 -15.93 11.01
C LEU A 256 -38.73 -15.30 10.28
N TYR A 257 -39.66 -14.69 11.03
CA TYR A 257 -40.80 -13.99 10.45
C TYR A 257 -40.41 -12.88 9.47
N LEU A 258 -39.38 -12.09 9.82
CA LEU A 258 -38.82 -11.08 8.93
C LEU A 258 -38.22 -11.68 7.66
N ALA A 259 -37.49 -12.81 7.77
CA ALA A 259 -36.93 -13.51 6.64
C ALA A 259 -38.03 -14.11 5.72
N GLU A 260 -39.11 -14.61 6.28
CA GLU A 260 -40.28 -15.10 5.53
C GLU A 260 -40.94 -13.98 4.72
N ILE A 261 -41.13 -12.79 5.31
CA ILE A 261 -41.67 -11.62 4.59
C ILE A 261 -40.72 -11.21 3.45
N ILE A 262 -39.41 -11.16 3.71
CA ILE A 262 -38.43 -10.78 2.69
C ILE A 262 -38.45 -11.79 1.53
N LEU A 263 -38.48 -13.08 1.82
CA LEU A 263 -38.54 -14.13 0.82
C LEU A 263 -39.81 -14.02 -0.03
N ASP A 264 -40.96 -13.81 0.61
CA ASP A 264 -42.24 -13.62 -0.09
C ASP A 264 -42.19 -12.45 -1.07
N GLN A 265 -41.66 -11.29 -0.65
CA GLN A 265 -41.50 -10.11 -1.49
C GLN A 265 -40.51 -10.37 -2.65
N LEU A 266 -39.44 -11.08 -2.39
CA LEU A 266 -38.47 -11.44 -3.44
C LEU A 266 -39.09 -12.39 -4.49
N MET A 267 -39.92 -13.32 -4.07
CA MET A 267 -40.59 -14.28 -4.98
C MET A 267 -41.65 -13.61 -5.86
N HIS A 268 -42.32 -12.58 -5.35
CA HIS A 268 -43.37 -11.86 -6.10
C HIS A 268 -42.86 -10.59 -6.80
N SER A 269 -41.57 -10.27 -6.67
CA SER A 269 -40.93 -9.05 -7.23
C SER A 269 -41.60 -7.75 -6.79
N ASP A 270 -42.16 -7.74 -5.59
CA ASP A 270 -42.87 -6.59 -5.00
C ASP A 270 -41.88 -5.67 -4.26
N LYS A 271 -42.36 -4.44 -3.99
CA LYS A 271 -41.64 -3.47 -3.18
C LYS A 271 -42.26 -3.43 -1.79
N ALA A 272 -41.44 -3.68 -0.76
CA ALA A 272 -41.89 -3.56 0.62
C ALA A 272 -41.00 -2.60 1.42
N MET A 273 -41.61 -1.88 2.32
CA MET A 273 -40.90 -1.12 3.36
C MET A 273 -41.18 -1.84 4.70
N ILE A 274 -40.10 -2.35 5.30
CA ILE A 274 -40.18 -3.12 6.53
C ILE A 274 -39.46 -2.37 7.63
N GLU A 275 -40.20 -1.99 8.68
CA GLU A 275 -39.65 -1.39 9.89
C GLU A 275 -39.40 -2.47 10.95
N ALA A 276 -38.19 -2.49 11.48
CA ALA A 276 -37.85 -3.41 12.57
C ALA A 276 -36.89 -2.69 13.54
N PRO A 277 -37.03 -2.90 14.87
CA PRO A 277 -36.23 -2.24 15.89
C PRO A 277 -34.72 -2.50 15.72
N LEU A 278 -33.89 -1.61 16.28
CA LEU A 278 -32.47 -1.83 16.42
C LEU A 278 -32.19 -3.12 17.22
N GLY A 279 -31.22 -3.91 16.81
CA GLY A 279 -30.87 -5.17 17.47
C GLY A 279 -31.81 -6.36 17.15
N SER A 280 -32.82 -6.19 16.30
CA SER A 280 -33.73 -7.28 15.88
C SER A 280 -33.06 -8.33 14.99
N GLY A 281 -31.82 -8.08 14.52
CA GLY A 281 -31.06 -8.99 13.66
C GLY A 281 -31.46 -8.97 12.19
N LYS A 282 -31.86 -7.81 11.68
CA LYS A 282 -32.23 -7.59 10.26
C LYS A 282 -31.21 -8.18 9.28
N SER A 283 -29.90 -7.97 9.53
CA SER A 283 -28.85 -8.45 8.66
C SER A 283 -28.88 -9.98 8.46
N LEU A 284 -29.13 -10.76 9.52
CA LEU A 284 -29.24 -12.19 9.43
C LEU A 284 -30.48 -12.61 8.63
N ALA A 285 -31.62 -11.93 8.82
CA ALA A 285 -32.84 -12.19 8.08
C ALA A 285 -32.70 -11.92 6.57
N TYR A 286 -31.85 -10.96 6.16
CA TYR A 286 -31.54 -10.69 4.76
C TYR A 286 -30.56 -11.69 4.14
N LEU A 287 -29.73 -12.33 4.95
CA LEU A 287 -28.69 -13.25 4.47
C LEU A 287 -29.17 -14.70 4.35
N LEU A 288 -30.33 -15.01 4.90
CA LEU A 288 -30.99 -16.31 4.80
C LEU A 288 -31.69 -16.48 3.45
#